data_a3d55a71e102f67174f039efc242a669
#
_entry.id   a3d55a71e102f67174f039efc242a669
#
_cell.length_a   1.000
_cell.length_b   1.000
_cell.length_c   1.000
_cell.angle_alpha   90.00
_cell.angle_beta   90.00
_cell.angle_gamma   90.00
#
_symmetry.space_group_name_H-M   'P 1'
#
loop_
_entity.id
_entity.type
_entity.pdbx_description
1 polymer ?
#
loop_
_entity_poly.entity_id
_entity_poly.type
_entity_poly.pdbx_seq_one_letter_code
_entity_poly.pdbx_strand_id
1 'polypeptide(L)'
;LSSIEWQLIDENPCKKVRKLAEPKGRTRFLSSSERENLLKVCKESESKDLYLAVLISLNTGARKKEVWELNWNQVDLKNGVLTFNQTKNDDIRSVPLLGNVLDLLRERNKVRRIDTSMVFPSKADPKNGILLERPWKTALKKACIVDFRWHDLRHSAASYLAMSGVPMRSIAEILGHKTLQMVKRYSHLTLDHLREEINKMSEKFNLG
;
A
#
# COMPACT_ATOMS: atom_id res chain seq x y z
N LEU A 1 28.14 -11.17 -6.37
CA LEU A 1 28.71 -11.94 -5.24
C LEU A 1 29.21 -13.30 -5.73
N SER A 2 28.45 -14.00 -6.59
CA SER A 2 28.80 -15.33 -7.10
C SER A 2 30.19 -15.42 -7.76
N SER A 3 30.63 -14.38 -8.47
CA SER A 3 31.94 -14.40 -9.12
C SER A 3 33.13 -14.44 -8.14
N ILE A 4 32.94 -13.89 -6.92
CA ILE A 4 33.94 -14.01 -5.84
C ILE A 4 33.85 -15.40 -5.22
N GLU A 5 32.66 -15.91 -4.95
CA GLU A 5 32.42 -17.25 -4.40
C GLU A 5 32.96 -18.34 -5.35
N TRP A 6 32.90 -18.10 -6.67
CA TRP A 6 33.46 -19.00 -7.68
C TRP A 6 34.94 -18.73 -7.97
N GLN A 7 35.61 -17.88 -7.20
CA GLN A 7 37.03 -17.55 -7.34
C GLN A 7 37.45 -17.05 -8.74
N LEU A 8 36.49 -16.45 -9.48
CA LEU A 8 36.73 -15.83 -10.79
C LEU A 8 37.35 -14.46 -10.68
N ILE A 9 37.17 -13.79 -9.56
CA ILE A 9 37.76 -12.49 -9.19
C ILE A 9 38.05 -12.47 -7.70
N ASP A 10 39.15 -11.84 -7.27
CA ASP A 10 39.55 -11.76 -5.86
C ASP A 10 38.70 -10.75 -5.09
N GLU A 11 38.30 -9.67 -5.69
CA GLU A 11 37.44 -8.65 -5.06
C GLU A 11 36.38 -8.10 -6.03
N ASN A 12 35.29 -7.59 -5.46
CA ASN A 12 34.26 -6.94 -6.26
C ASN A 12 34.77 -5.58 -6.80
N PRO A 13 34.99 -5.43 -8.12
CA PRO A 13 35.52 -4.18 -8.70
C PRO A 13 34.59 -2.97 -8.46
N CYS A 14 33.29 -3.22 -8.25
CA CYS A 14 32.32 -2.15 -7.98
C CYS A 14 32.49 -1.52 -6.59
N LYS A 15 33.27 -2.13 -5.66
CA LYS A 15 33.52 -1.51 -4.35
C LYS A 15 34.25 -0.16 -4.46
N LYS A 16 35.06 0.00 -5.50
CA LYS A 16 35.84 1.23 -5.74
C LYS A 16 35.05 2.31 -6.49
N VAL A 17 33.87 1.96 -6.99
CA VAL A 17 33.00 2.93 -7.69
C VAL A 17 32.21 3.74 -6.67
N ARG A 18 32.38 5.06 -6.69
CA ARG A 18 31.60 5.97 -5.86
C ARG A 18 30.13 5.90 -6.26
N LYS A 19 29.28 5.53 -5.32
CA LYS A 19 27.82 5.58 -5.53
C LYS A 19 27.40 7.02 -5.76
N LEU A 20 26.63 7.26 -6.81
CA LEU A 20 25.96 8.54 -7.01
C LEU A 20 24.93 8.75 -5.90
N ALA A 21 24.68 10.01 -5.55
CA ALA A 21 23.62 10.34 -4.62
C ALA A 21 22.27 9.89 -5.20
N GLU A 22 21.56 9.05 -4.48
CA GLU A 22 20.23 8.65 -4.90
C GLU A 22 19.26 9.84 -4.76
N PRO A 23 18.40 10.11 -5.77
CA PRO A 23 17.39 11.15 -5.64
C PRO A 23 16.46 10.82 -4.48
N LYS A 24 15.98 11.85 -3.78
CA LYS A 24 14.95 11.68 -2.75
C LYS A 24 13.78 10.93 -3.35
N GLY A 25 13.43 9.79 -2.76
CA GLY A 25 12.33 8.96 -3.25
C GLY A 25 11.01 9.75 -3.34
N ARG A 26 10.12 9.30 -4.22
CA ARG A 26 8.80 9.89 -4.43
C ARG A 26 7.95 9.83 -3.14
N THR A 27 7.29 10.96 -2.81
CA THR A 27 6.42 11.10 -1.63
C THR A 27 5.02 11.60 -2.01
N ARG A 28 4.63 11.50 -3.30
CA ARG A 28 3.30 11.91 -3.78
C ARG A 28 2.21 11.08 -3.10
N PHE A 29 1.23 11.74 -2.49
CA PHE A 29 0.03 11.12 -1.93
C PHE A 29 -1.21 11.94 -2.33
N LEU A 30 -2.39 11.37 -2.22
CA LEU A 30 -3.65 12.04 -2.58
C LEU A 30 -4.03 13.06 -1.50
N SER A 31 -4.45 14.25 -1.92
CA SER A 31 -5.18 15.16 -1.05
C SER A 31 -6.57 14.60 -0.73
N SER A 32 -7.28 15.19 0.23
CA SER A 32 -8.64 14.76 0.58
C SER A 32 -9.58 14.83 -0.63
N SER A 33 -9.55 15.94 -1.37
CA SER A 33 -10.36 16.14 -2.58
C SER A 33 -10.00 15.17 -3.70
N GLU A 34 -8.72 14.93 -3.96
CA GLU A 34 -8.28 13.95 -4.96
C GLU A 34 -8.72 12.53 -4.60
N ARG A 35 -8.61 12.15 -3.30
CA ARG A 35 -9.06 10.85 -2.80
C ARG A 35 -10.55 10.65 -3.02
N GLU A 36 -11.37 11.63 -2.64
CA GLU A 36 -12.82 11.58 -2.79
C GLU A 36 -13.23 11.46 -4.24
N ASN A 37 -12.66 12.29 -5.12
CA ASN A 37 -12.91 12.25 -6.56
C ASN A 37 -12.49 10.90 -7.17
N LEU A 38 -11.30 10.40 -6.80
CA LEU A 38 -10.81 9.12 -7.29
C LEU A 38 -11.74 7.97 -6.88
N LEU A 39 -12.13 7.91 -5.61
CA LEU A 39 -13.01 6.86 -5.10
C LEU A 39 -14.40 6.90 -5.75
N LYS A 40 -14.96 8.10 -5.98
CA LYS A 40 -16.21 8.28 -6.72
C LYS A 40 -16.08 7.70 -8.13
N VAL A 41 -15.07 8.14 -8.89
CA VAL A 41 -14.83 7.66 -10.26
C VAL A 41 -14.56 6.16 -10.31
N CYS A 42 -13.82 5.61 -9.36
CA CYS A 42 -13.57 4.16 -9.28
C CYS A 42 -14.86 3.37 -9.03
N LYS A 43 -15.79 3.89 -8.21
CA LYS A 43 -17.10 3.28 -7.94
C LYS A 43 -18.00 3.28 -9.17
N GLU A 44 -17.90 4.31 -10.00
CA GLU A 44 -18.66 4.46 -11.26
C GLU A 44 -17.96 3.79 -12.46
N SER A 45 -16.83 3.12 -12.24
CA SER A 45 -16.04 2.47 -13.30
C SER A 45 -16.76 1.24 -13.86
N GLU A 46 -16.63 1.00 -15.16
CA GLU A 46 -17.05 -0.26 -15.81
C GLU A 46 -16.35 -1.50 -15.23
N SER A 47 -15.15 -1.31 -14.70
CA SER A 47 -14.42 -2.36 -13.97
C SER A 47 -14.91 -2.44 -12.54
N LYS A 48 -15.78 -3.41 -12.26
CA LYS A 48 -16.33 -3.66 -10.91
C LYS A 48 -15.27 -3.97 -9.85
N ASP A 49 -14.06 -4.33 -10.29
CA ASP A 49 -12.95 -4.70 -9.40
C ASP A 49 -12.10 -3.49 -8.98
N LEU A 50 -12.11 -2.41 -9.78
CA LEU A 50 -11.23 -1.28 -9.57
C LEU A 50 -11.44 -0.61 -8.21
N TYR A 51 -12.69 -0.37 -7.84
CA TYR A 51 -13.02 0.32 -6.59
C TYR A 51 -12.50 -0.44 -5.35
N LEU A 52 -12.81 -1.74 -5.27
CA LEU A 52 -12.37 -2.56 -4.15
C LEU A 52 -10.85 -2.71 -4.11
N ALA A 53 -10.19 -2.88 -5.26
CA ALA A 53 -8.74 -2.97 -5.33
C ALA A 53 -8.04 -1.67 -4.87
N VAL A 54 -8.59 -0.50 -5.23
CA VAL A 54 -8.09 0.80 -4.77
C VAL A 54 -8.31 0.96 -3.27
N LEU A 55 -9.48 0.59 -2.76
CA LEU A 55 -9.77 0.65 -1.32
C LEU A 55 -8.83 -0.25 -0.50
N ILE A 56 -8.59 -1.49 -0.94
CA ILE A 56 -7.63 -2.38 -0.28
C ILE A 56 -6.24 -1.73 -0.27
N SER A 57 -5.79 -1.16 -1.41
CA SER A 57 -4.49 -0.51 -1.50
C SER A 57 -4.36 0.67 -0.53
N LEU A 58 -5.40 1.51 -0.40
CA LEU A 58 -5.41 2.67 0.50
C LEU A 58 -5.49 2.27 1.98
N ASN A 59 -6.23 1.20 2.30
CA ASN A 59 -6.39 0.77 3.69
C ASN A 59 -5.18 0.00 4.22
N THR A 60 -4.53 -0.79 3.38
CA THR A 60 -3.46 -1.70 3.82
C THR A 60 -2.07 -1.26 3.38
N GLY A 61 -1.97 -0.30 2.48
CA GLY A 61 -0.72 0.06 1.84
C GLY A 61 -0.10 -1.09 1.02
N ALA A 62 -0.89 -2.06 0.60
CA ALA A 62 -0.42 -3.22 -0.16
C ALA A 62 0.22 -2.83 -1.49
N ARG A 63 1.21 -3.63 -1.92
CA ARG A 63 1.84 -3.45 -3.22
C ARG A 63 0.87 -3.84 -4.34
N LYS A 64 1.08 -3.29 -5.54
CA LYS A 64 0.25 -3.57 -6.71
C LYS A 64 -0.01 -5.07 -6.92
N LYS A 65 1.03 -5.87 -6.94
CA LYS A 65 0.93 -7.33 -7.13
C LYS A 65 0.16 -8.01 -5.99
N GLU A 66 0.40 -7.61 -4.75
CA GLU A 66 -0.27 -8.16 -3.58
C GLU A 66 -1.79 -7.97 -3.65
N VAL A 67 -2.27 -6.88 -4.26
CA VAL A 67 -3.69 -6.63 -4.45
C VAL A 67 -4.23 -7.33 -5.70
N TRP A 68 -3.53 -7.21 -6.83
CA TRP A 68 -4.02 -7.72 -8.10
C TRP A 68 -3.99 -9.25 -8.19
N GLU A 69 -3.08 -9.88 -7.45
CA GLU A 69 -2.92 -11.34 -7.35
C GLU A 69 -3.43 -11.87 -6.00
N LEU A 70 -4.31 -11.10 -5.32
CA LEU A 70 -4.84 -11.47 -4.01
C LEU A 70 -5.66 -12.76 -4.09
N ASN A 71 -5.39 -13.68 -3.18
CA ASN A 71 -6.08 -14.95 -3.04
C ASN A 71 -7.01 -14.98 -1.84
N TRP A 72 -8.09 -15.76 -1.92
CA TRP A 72 -9.05 -15.92 -0.82
C TRP A 72 -8.45 -16.56 0.44
N ASN A 73 -7.42 -17.39 0.32
CA ASN A 73 -6.70 -17.95 1.46
C ASN A 73 -5.92 -16.91 2.28
N GLN A 74 -5.72 -15.72 1.73
CA GLN A 74 -5.08 -14.60 2.39
C GLN A 74 -6.09 -13.71 3.14
N VAL A 75 -7.40 -13.94 2.97
CA VAL A 75 -8.48 -13.11 3.49
C VAL A 75 -9.26 -13.85 4.55
N ASP A 76 -9.05 -13.52 5.81
CA ASP A 76 -9.87 -13.99 6.92
C ASP A 76 -11.07 -13.05 7.12
N LEU A 77 -12.20 -13.41 6.52
CA LEU A 77 -13.44 -12.63 6.60
C LEU A 77 -14.09 -12.68 7.98
N LYS A 78 -13.78 -13.71 8.79
CA LYS A 78 -14.33 -13.87 10.14
C LYS A 78 -13.66 -12.90 11.10
N ASN A 79 -12.34 -12.87 11.10
CA ASN A 79 -11.54 -12.01 11.97
C ASN A 79 -11.25 -10.64 11.34
N GLY A 80 -11.59 -10.41 10.06
CA GLY A 80 -11.31 -9.18 9.34
C GLY A 80 -9.80 -8.94 9.19
N VAL A 81 -9.06 -9.93 8.73
CA VAL A 81 -7.60 -9.83 8.57
C VAL A 81 -7.19 -10.21 7.16
N LEU A 82 -6.26 -9.44 6.61
CA LEU A 82 -5.61 -9.70 5.34
C LEU A 82 -4.14 -10.02 5.59
N THR A 83 -3.70 -11.21 5.16
CA THR A 83 -2.33 -11.68 5.35
C THR A 83 -1.59 -11.69 4.02
N PHE A 84 -0.47 -10.97 3.95
CA PHE A 84 0.42 -10.94 2.80
C PHE A 84 1.67 -11.77 3.07
N ASN A 85 1.90 -12.77 2.23
CA ASN A 85 3.10 -13.60 2.26
C ASN A 85 4.11 -13.05 1.26
N GLN A 86 5.31 -12.68 1.72
CA GLN A 86 6.38 -12.25 0.82
C GLN A 86 7.25 -13.46 0.47
N THR A 87 7.15 -13.93 -0.76
CA THR A 87 7.83 -15.14 -1.27
C THR A 87 9.35 -15.07 -1.29
N LYS A 88 9.98 -13.88 -1.13
CA LYS A 88 11.45 -13.76 -1.20
C LYS A 88 12.20 -13.86 0.13
N ASN A 89 11.54 -13.72 1.29
CA ASN A 89 12.22 -13.69 2.60
C ASN A 89 11.34 -14.17 3.78
N ASP A 90 10.28 -14.93 3.53
CA ASP A 90 9.31 -15.44 4.53
C ASP A 90 8.70 -14.37 5.47
N ASP A 91 8.76 -13.11 5.07
CA ASP A 91 8.16 -12.02 5.84
C ASP A 91 6.64 -12.05 5.65
N ILE A 92 5.94 -12.53 6.64
CA ILE A 92 4.47 -12.51 6.71
C ILE A 92 4.05 -11.23 7.42
N ARG A 93 3.10 -10.50 6.83
CA ARG A 93 2.44 -9.40 7.53
C ARG A 93 0.93 -9.54 7.45
N SER A 94 0.28 -9.26 8.55
CA SER A 94 -1.17 -9.25 8.66
C SER A 94 -1.66 -7.82 8.94
N VAL A 95 -2.69 -7.41 8.21
CA VAL A 95 -3.28 -6.07 8.33
C VAL A 95 -4.77 -6.22 8.60
N PRO A 96 -5.31 -5.57 9.64
CA PRO A 96 -6.74 -5.60 9.90
C PRO A 96 -7.51 -4.89 8.77
N LEU A 97 -8.65 -5.47 8.41
CA LEU A 97 -9.62 -4.92 7.47
C LEU A 97 -10.87 -4.54 8.24
N LEU A 98 -11.26 -3.28 8.18
CA LEU A 98 -12.41 -2.76 8.91
C LEU A 98 -13.38 -2.04 7.97
N GLY A 99 -14.63 -1.89 8.42
CA GLY A 99 -15.65 -1.10 7.76
C GLY A 99 -15.90 -1.55 6.31
N ASN A 100 -16.08 -0.58 5.43
CA ASN A 100 -16.54 -0.78 4.05
C ASN A 100 -15.69 -1.78 3.23
N VAL A 101 -14.37 -1.87 3.48
CA VAL A 101 -13.50 -2.80 2.75
C VAL A 101 -13.83 -4.25 3.09
N LEU A 102 -14.03 -4.53 4.38
CA LEU A 102 -14.39 -5.87 4.84
C LEU A 102 -15.78 -6.27 4.35
N ASP A 103 -16.74 -5.34 4.37
CA ASP A 103 -18.09 -5.59 3.90
C ASP A 103 -18.13 -5.87 2.39
N LEU A 104 -17.39 -5.10 1.59
CA LEU A 104 -17.27 -5.34 0.15
C LEU A 104 -16.59 -6.69 -0.16
N LEU A 105 -15.63 -7.12 0.64
CA LEU A 105 -15.01 -8.44 0.49
C LEU A 105 -15.97 -9.55 0.88
N ARG A 106 -16.80 -9.37 1.91
CA ARG A 106 -17.88 -10.31 2.27
C ARG A 106 -18.90 -10.45 1.16
N GLU A 107 -19.38 -9.34 0.58
CA GLU A 107 -20.30 -9.37 -0.56
C GLU A 107 -19.67 -10.06 -1.77
N ARG A 108 -18.41 -9.75 -2.06
CA ARG A 108 -17.69 -10.41 -3.15
C ARG A 108 -17.52 -11.91 -2.93
N ASN A 109 -17.34 -12.34 -1.68
CA ASN A 109 -17.22 -13.76 -1.36
C ASN A 109 -18.52 -14.55 -1.64
N LYS A 110 -19.70 -13.92 -1.53
CA LYS A 110 -20.99 -14.57 -1.85
C LYS A 110 -21.10 -14.96 -3.32
N VAL A 111 -20.41 -14.23 -4.20
CA VAL A 111 -20.42 -14.42 -5.66
C VAL A 111 -19.07 -14.88 -6.22
N ARG A 112 -18.21 -15.44 -5.35
CA ARG A 112 -16.90 -15.90 -5.78
C ARG A 112 -16.99 -17.06 -6.75
N ARG A 113 -16.09 -17.10 -7.71
CA ARG A 113 -15.95 -18.23 -8.61
C ARG A 113 -15.33 -19.42 -7.87
N ILE A 114 -15.77 -20.62 -8.19
CA ILE A 114 -15.28 -21.88 -7.59
C ILE A 114 -14.06 -22.45 -8.34
N ASP A 115 -13.84 -22.00 -9.58
CA ASP A 115 -12.76 -22.46 -10.46
C ASP A 115 -11.44 -21.69 -10.26
N THR A 116 -11.40 -20.76 -9.31
CA THR A 116 -10.22 -19.97 -8.99
C THR A 116 -10.15 -19.59 -7.52
N SER A 117 -8.92 -19.48 -6.99
CA SER A 117 -8.66 -18.96 -5.65
C SER A 117 -8.51 -17.43 -5.61
N MET A 118 -8.47 -16.76 -6.78
CA MET A 118 -8.25 -15.32 -6.87
C MET A 118 -9.44 -14.52 -6.35
N VAL A 119 -9.17 -13.46 -5.59
CA VAL A 119 -10.18 -12.45 -5.24
C VAL A 119 -10.55 -11.65 -6.49
N PHE A 120 -9.58 -11.36 -7.33
CA PHE A 120 -9.73 -10.62 -8.57
C PHE A 120 -9.23 -11.46 -9.75
N PRO A 121 -10.00 -12.45 -10.24
CA PRO A 121 -9.56 -13.29 -11.35
C PRO A 121 -9.56 -12.50 -12.66
N SER A 122 -8.55 -12.75 -13.49
CA SER A 122 -8.52 -12.25 -14.86
C SER A 122 -9.66 -12.86 -15.69
N LYS A 123 -10.19 -12.09 -16.62
CA LYS A 123 -11.20 -12.59 -17.57
C LYS A 123 -10.59 -13.54 -18.59
N ALA A 124 -9.32 -13.34 -18.97
CA ALA A 124 -8.63 -14.13 -19.96
C ALA A 124 -8.16 -15.47 -19.39
N ASP A 125 -7.64 -15.47 -18.17
CA ASP A 125 -7.21 -16.67 -17.46
C ASP A 125 -7.51 -16.53 -15.96
N PRO A 126 -8.50 -17.26 -15.45
CA PRO A 126 -8.91 -17.17 -14.05
C PRO A 126 -7.85 -17.56 -13.02
N LYS A 127 -6.80 -18.25 -13.44
CA LYS A 127 -5.66 -18.60 -12.57
C LYS A 127 -4.74 -17.42 -12.32
N ASN A 128 -4.84 -16.40 -13.15
CA ASN A 128 -4.06 -15.16 -13.03
C ASN A 128 -4.89 -14.04 -12.42
N GLY A 129 -4.20 -13.12 -11.73
CA GLY A 129 -4.81 -11.90 -11.22
C GLY A 129 -5.22 -10.93 -12.32
N ILE A 130 -6.11 -10.02 -11.97
CA ILE A 130 -6.65 -9.01 -12.89
C ILE A 130 -5.60 -7.99 -13.27
N LEU A 131 -5.70 -7.46 -14.51
CA LEU A 131 -4.94 -6.33 -14.99
C LEU A 131 -5.81 -5.06 -14.97
N LEU A 132 -5.51 -4.14 -14.08
CA LEU A 132 -6.28 -2.91 -13.88
C LEU A 132 -5.62 -1.66 -14.49
N GLU A 133 -4.56 -1.80 -15.32
CA GLU A 133 -3.85 -0.65 -15.90
C GLU A 133 -4.78 0.29 -16.69
N ARG A 134 -5.62 -0.26 -17.58
CA ARG A 134 -6.54 0.55 -18.38
C ARG A 134 -7.60 1.24 -17.53
N PRO A 135 -8.39 0.53 -16.71
CA PRO A 135 -9.36 1.16 -15.83
C PRO A 135 -8.74 2.20 -14.90
N TRP A 136 -7.54 1.92 -14.36
CA TRP A 136 -6.80 2.84 -13.50
C TRP A 136 -6.45 4.16 -14.19
N LYS A 137 -5.84 4.08 -15.39
CA LYS A 137 -5.50 5.28 -16.18
C LYS A 137 -6.74 6.09 -16.52
N THR A 138 -7.85 5.43 -16.88
CA THR A 138 -9.13 6.09 -17.16
C THR A 138 -9.68 6.78 -15.91
N ALA A 139 -9.61 6.13 -14.75
CA ALA A 139 -10.06 6.71 -13.48
C ALA A 139 -9.25 7.95 -13.09
N LEU A 140 -7.92 7.90 -13.19
CA LEU A 140 -7.07 9.07 -12.93
C LEU A 140 -7.41 10.25 -13.85
N LYS A 141 -7.60 9.98 -15.14
CA LYS A 141 -7.99 11.02 -16.11
C LYS A 141 -9.35 11.65 -15.76
N LYS A 142 -10.37 10.82 -15.45
CA LYS A 142 -11.72 11.30 -15.06
C LYS A 142 -11.71 12.06 -13.73
N ALA A 143 -10.85 11.64 -12.77
CA ALA A 143 -10.68 12.33 -11.50
C ALA A 143 -9.78 13.57 -11.57
N CYS A 144 -9.25 13.93 -12.75
CA CYS A 144 -8.32 15.04 -12.98
C CYS A 144 -7.05 14.95 -12.13
N ILE A 145 -6.57 13.71 -11.86
CA ILE A 145 -5.36 13.47 -11.06
C ILE A 145 -4.18 13.25 -12.00
N VAL A 146 -3.18 14.11 -11.90
CA VAL A 146 -1.95 14.05 -12.71
C VAL A 146 -0.79 13.51 -11.89
N ASP A 147 0.19 12.92 -12.59
CA ASP A 147 1.41 12.38 -11.99
C ASP A 147 1.14 11.50 -10.76
N PHE A 148 0.25 10.50 -10.92
CA PHE A 148 -0.09 9.55 -9.85
C PHE A 148 -0.06 8.12 -10.37
N ARG A 149 0.71 7.26 -9.69
CA ARG A 149 0.91 5.85 -10.03
C ARG A 149 0.17 4.96 -9.04
N TRP A 150 -0.12 3.71 -9.41
CA TRP A 150 -0.72 2.76 -8.45
C TRP A 150 0.06 2.65 -7.13
N HIS A 151 1.39 2.68 -7.21
CA HIS A 151 2.25 2.61 -6.02
C HIS A 151 2.09 3.81 -5.08
N ASP A 152 1.65 4.95 -5.59
CA ASP A 152 1.40 6.14 -4.78
C ASP A 152 0.18 6.00 -3.86
N LEU A 153 -0.71 4.99 -4.09
CA LEU A 153 -1.74 4.60 -3.13
C LEU A 153 -1.12 4.11 -1.80
N ARG A 154 0.00 3.37 -1.89
CA ARG A 154 0.76 2.96 -0.70
C ARG A 154 1.43 4.14 -0.02
N HIS A 155 1.94 5.11 -0.78
CA HIS A 155 2.42 6.37 -0.22
C HIS A 155 1.29 7.15 0.46
N SER A 156 0.09 7.17 -0.12
CA SER A 156 -1.09 7.79 0.48
C SER A 156 -1.48 7.11 1.79
N ALA A 157 -1.52 5.78 1.83
CA ALA A 157 -1.79 5.02 3.06
C ALA A 157 -0.77 5.35 4.17
N ALA A 158 0.53 5.35 3.84
CA ALA A 158 1.59 5.69 4.78
C ALA A 158 1.46 7.13 5.30
N SER A 159 1.15 8.07 4.40
CA SER A 159 0.97 9.48 4.74
C SER A 159 -0.24 9.70 5.66
N TYR A 160 -1.36 9.03 5.37
CA TYR A 160 -2.56 9.12 6.22
C TYR A 160 -2.31 8.53 7.62
N LEU A 161 -1.63 7.39 7.72
CA LEU A 161 -1.24 6.82 9.01
C LEU A 161 -0.33 7.79 9.80
N ALA A 162 0.65 8.41 9.13
CA ALA A 162 1.54 9.37 9.76
C ALA A 162 0.79 10.62 10.25
N MET A 163 -0.09 11.20 9.41
CA MET A 163 -0.94 12.34 9.77
C MET A 163 -1.89 12.00 10.91
N SER A 164 -2.32 10.73 11.04
CA SER A 164 -3.15 10.25 12.14
C SER A 164 -2.35 9.93 13.41
N GLY A 165 -1.06 10.28 13.48
CA GLY A 165 -0.22 10.08 14.66
C GLY A 165 0.22 8.64 14.90
N VAL A 166 0.03 7.72 13.93
CA VAL A 166 0.47 6.33 14.09
C VAL A 166 1.99 6.29 14.19
N PRO A 167 2.57 5.58 15.19
CA PRO A 167 4.01 5.48 15.35
C PRO A 167 4.71 4.93 14.09
N MET A 168 5.87 5.47 13.74
CA MET A 168 6.62 5.06 12.55
C MET A 168 6.92 3.56 12.51
N ARG A 169 7.11 2.93 13.67
CA ARG A 169 7.31 1.49 13.78
C ARG A 169 6.07 0.72 13.31
N SER A 170 4.89 1.11 13.79
CA SER A 170 3.62 0.48 13.38
C SER A 170 3.34 0.70 11.90
N ILE A 171 3.66 1.90 11.35
CA ILE A 171 3.58 2.15 9.91
C ILE A 171 4.51 1.19 9.14
N ALA A 172 5.74 0.98 9.62
CA ALA A 172 6.67 0.05 9.00
C ALA A 172 6.12 -1.39 8.99
N GLU A 173 5.55 -1.84 10.10
CA GLU A 173 4.91 -3.15 10.25
C GLU A 173 3.71 -3.32 9.30
N ILE A 174 2.78 -2.37 9.28
CA ILE A 174 1.60 -2.37 8.39
C ILE A 174 2.03 -2.46 6.93
N LEU A 175 3.03 -1.68 6.55
CA LEU A 175 3.53 -1.66 5.18
C LEU A 175 4.45 -2.84 4.84
N GLY A 176 4.98 -3.57 5.82
CA GLY A 176 6.01 -4.58 5.62
C GLY A 176 7.32 -3.96 5.12
N HIS A 177 7.79 -2.91 5.79
CA HIS A 177 9.09 -2.30 5.57
C HIS A 177 10.12 -2.95 6.50
N LYS A 178 11.24 -3.42 5.93
CA LYS A 178 12.30 -4.07 6.70
C LYS A 178 13.06 -3.12 7.62
N THR A 179 13.07 -1.85 7.31
CA THR A 179 13.81 -0.83 8.06
C THR A 179 12.96 0.41 8.30
N LEU A 180 13.15 1.04 9.45
CA LEU A 180 12.52 2.33 9.76
C LEU A 180 12.96 3.45 8.81
N GLN A 181 14.14 3.31 8.19
CA GLN A 181 14.63 4.26 7.19
C GLN A 181 13.65 4.43 6.02
N MET A 182 12.93 3.36 5.65
CA MET A 182 11.96 3.41 4.54
C MET A 182 10.73 4.25 4.88
N VAL A 183 10.34 4.35 6.15
CA VAL A 183 9.20 5.17 6.60
C VAL A 183 9.61 6.56 7.07
N LYS A 184 10.89 6.81 7.31
CA LYS A 184 11.41 8.11 7.75
C LYS A 184 11.00 9.27 6.83
N ARG A 185 10.76 8.99 5.55
CA ARG A 185 10.27 9.98 4.58
C ARG A 185 8.90 10.59 4.92
N TYR A 186 8.11 9.94 5.78
CA TYR A 186 6.79 10.41 6.22
C TYR A 186 6.84 11.12 7.56
N SER A 187 7.98 11.17 8.25
CA SER A 187 8.09 11.74 9.61
C SER A 187 7.74 13.23 9.68
N HIS A 188 7.92 13.97 8.60
CA HIS A 188 7.53 15.39 8.55
C HIS A 188 6.00 15.59 8.63
N LEU A 189 5.21 14.58 8.28
CA LEU A 189 3.75 14.63 8.32
C LEU A 189 3.18 14.43 9.74
N THR A 190 4.00 13.99 10.69
CA THR A 190 3.60 13.83 12.10
C THR A 190 3.75 15.11 12.91
N LEU A 191 4.38 16.15 12.39
CA LEU A 191 4.67 17.38 13.13
C LEU A 191 3.41 18.11 13.59
N ASP A 192 2.37 18.17 12.76
CA ASP A 192 1.13 18.85 13.12
C ASP A 192 0.41 18.08 14.23
N HIS A 193 0.35 16.76 14.14
CA HIS A 193 -0.18 15.91 15.20
C HIS A 193 0.63 16.08 16.51
N LEU A 194 1.96 16.13 16.46
CA LEU A 194 2.79 16.37 17.64
C LEU A 194 2.54 17.74 18.26
N ARG A 195 2.31 18.78 17.46
CA ARG A 195 1.93 20.11 17.94
C ARG A 195 0.61 20.07 18.71
N GLU A 196 -0.41 19.38 18.14
CA GLU A 196 -1.70 19.21 18.82
C GLU A 196 -1.56 18.50 20.17
N GLU A 197 -0.76 17.42 20.22
CA GLU A 197 -0.52 16.67 21.46
C GLU A 197 0.27 17.49 22.50
N ILE A 198 1.24 18.29 22.07
CA ILE A 198 1.99 19.21 22.96
C ILE A 198 1.05 20.30 23.50
N ASN A 199 0.17 20.85 22.66
CA ASN A 199 -0.82 21.85 23.10
C ASN A 199 -1.77 21.26 24.14
N LYS A 200 -2.33 20.07 23.89
CA LYS A 200 -3.18 19.37 24.87
C LYS A 200 -2.46 19.13 26.19
N MET A 201 -1.19 18.75 26.15
CA MET A 201 -0.37 18.57 27.34
C MET A 201 -0.17 19.91 28.07
N SER A 202 0.17 20.99 27.35
CA SER A 202 0.36 22.32 27.92
C SER A 202 -0.91 22.84 28.61
N GLU A 203 -2.06 22.67 27.96
CA GLU A 203 -3.37 23.02 28.54
C GLU A 203 -3.67 22.20 29.80
N LYS A 204 -3.47 20.87 29.73
CA LYS A 204 -3.77 19.96 30.86
C LYS A 204 -2.93 20.23 32.08
N PHE A 205 -1.71 20.68 31.94
CA PHE A 205 -0.75 20.90 33.02
C PHE A 205 -0.47 22.39 33.27
N ASN A 206 -1.22 23.31 32.64
CA ASN A 206 -1.06 24.76 32.77
C ASN A 206 0.40 25.22 32.55
N LEU A 207 1.02 24.75 31.49
CA LEU A 207 2.43 25.03 31.17
C LEU A 207 2.62 26.20 30.19
N GLY A 208 1.57 26.89 29.78
CA GLY A 208 1.61 28.02 28.86
C GLY A 208 0.74 29.18 29.24
#